data_b7329e5ec56def96f362e18a68d619b8
#
_entry.id   b7329e5ec56def96f362e18a68d619b8
#
_cell.length_a   1.000
_cell.length_b   1.000
_cell.length_c   1.000
_cell.angle_alpha   90.00
_cell.angle_beta   90.00
_cell.angle_gamma   90.00
#
_symmetry.space_group_name_H-M   'P 1'
#
loop_
_entity.id
_entity.type
_entity.pdbx_description
1 polymer ?
#
loop_
_entity_poly.entity_id
_entity_poly.type
_entity_poly.pdbx_seq_one_letter_code
_entity_poly.pdbx_strand_id
1 'polypeptide(L)'
;KMDRSGANFFEVVRQLKDVLGANPCPIQVPIGAEETFKGVVDLVRMKAIYWHDEAMGADYSVEEIPASLQAECDEWRDKLLEKIAECDDELMEKYFTDPSTITEEEIMRAIRKGTLAMQIVPMICGSSFKNKGVQPLLDAVCAFLPSPVDTPAVVGHDVNDPEKEIVRHPSFDQPMCALAFKIATDPYVGRLCFFRVYSGEVVAGSYVLNSRSGKKERVSRLFQMHSNKQNPKESIDCGDIGAGVGFKDIRTGDTLCAEDAPIVLEAMDFPAPVIGIAVEPKTQKDLDKLGIGLQKLAEEDPTFTVATNEETGQTVISGMGELHLEIIIDRLKREFKVECNQGRPQVTYKEAITKPVELREVFKKQTGGRGKFADIIVRVEPSTREEGGLEFVDEVKGGNIPKEFIPSIQKGFTTAMKNGVLAGYPVDSLKVTVIDGSFHPVDSDQLSFELCAIQAFKKACEKAGPVLLEPIMKIEVVTPEESMGD
;
A
#
# COMPACT_ATOMS: atom_id res chain seq x y z
N LYS A 1 -23.23 -10.60 -19.92
CA LYS A 1 -24.57 -10.57 -19.24
C LYS A 1 -25.68 -10.20 -20.21
N MET A 2 -25.59 -10.62 -21.47
CA MET A 2 -26.58 -10.28 -22.52
C MET A 2 -27.99 -10.82 -22.25
N ASP A 3 -28.11 -11.78 -21.35
CA ASP A 3 -29.35 -12.42 -20.88
C ASP A 3 -30.08 -11.65 -19.75
N ARG A 4 -29.51 -10.54 -19.26
CA ARG A 4 -30.10 -9.77 -18.16
C ARG A 4 -30.98 -8.63 -18.64
N SER A 5 -32.02 -8.30 -17.88
CA SER A 5 -32.87 -7.14 -18.13
C SER A 5 -32.02 -5.87 -18.17
N GLY A 6 -32.25 -5.02 -19.18
CA GLY A 6 -31.47 -3.81 -19.45
C GLY A 6 -30.17 -4.04 -20.20
N ALA A 7 -29.86 -5.27 -20.65
CA ALA A 7 -28.67 -5.54 -21.44
C ALA A 7 -28.74 -4.84 -22.81
N ASN A 8 -27.76 -3.95 -23.06
CA ASN A 8 -27.65 -3.21 -24.33
C ASN A 8 -26.18 -3.12 -24.73
N PHE A 9 -25.76 -3.91 -25.72
CA PHE A 9 -24.39 -3.95 -26.20
C PHE A 9 -23.93 -2.62 -26.78
N PHE A 10 -24.76 -1.99 -27.61
CA PHE A 10 -24.40 -0.75 -28.31
C PHE A 10 -24.27 0.43 -27.36
N GLU A 11 -25.09 0.45 -26.30
CA GLU A 11 -24.95 1.45 -25.23
C GLU A 11 -23.60 1.28 -24.47
N VAL A 12 -23.15 0.05 -24.24
CA VAL A 12 -21.85 -0.22 -23.64
C VAL A 12 -20.70 0.26 -24.57
N VAL A 13 -20.84 0.04 -25.90
CA VAL A 13 -19.86 0.56 -26.88
C VAL A 13 -19.78 2.09 -26.77
N ARG A 14 -20.94 2.78 -26.70
CA ARG A 14 -20.99 4.22 -26.53
C ARG A 14 -20.34 4.68 -25.22
N GLN A 15 -20.67 4.04 -24.12
CA GLN A 15 -20.11 4.38 -22.78
C GLN A 15 -18.60 4.19 -22.73
N LEU A 16 -18.05 3.14 -23.34
CA LEU A 16 -16.61 2.95 -23.43
C LEU A 16 -15.92 4.13 -24.12
N LYS A 17 -16.53 4.69 -25.15
CA LYS A 17 -16.03 5.87 -25.86
C LYS A 17 -16.23 7.15 -25.05
N ASP A 18 -17.46 7.43 -24.62
CA ASP A 18 -17.85 8.73 -24.09
C ASP A 18 -17.40 8.93 -22.64
N VAL A 19 -17.40 7.87 -21.81
CA VAL A 19 -17.09 7.95 -20.39
C VAL A 19 -15.64 7.57 -20.12
N LEU A 20 -15.11 6.52 -20.79
CA LEU A 20 -13.77 6.02 -20.53
C LEU A 20 -12.71 6.53 -21.54
N GLY A 21 -13.12 7.26 -22.59
CA GLY A 21 -12.20 7.75 -23.63
C GLY A 21 -11.50 6.63 -24.41
N ALA A 22 -12.04 5.39 -24.35
CA ALA A 22 -11.47 4.24 -25.03
C ALA A 22 -11.86 4.24 -26.52
N ASN A 23 -11.14 3.45 -27.33
CA ASN A 23 -11.44 3.24 -28.73
C ASN A 23 -12.05 1.83 -28.93
N PRO A 24 -13.36 1.62 -28.66
CA PRO A 24 -14.00 0.31 -28.76
C PRO A 24 -14.06 -0.18 -30.20
N CYS A 25 -13.72 -1.43 -30.42
CA CYS A 25 -13.74 -2.10 -31.71
C CYS A 25 -14.62 -3.36 -31.64
N PRO A 26 -15.95 -3.26 -31.87
CA PRO A 26 -16.83 -4.40 -31.90
C PRO A 26 -16.42 -5.37 -33.02
N ILE A 27 -16.11 -6.62 -32.65
CA ILE A 27 -15.83 -7.73 -33.56
C ILE A 27 -16.98 -8.71 -33.64
N GLN A 28 -18.02 -8.49 -32.85
CA GLN A 28 -19.28 -9.21 -32.85
C GLN A 28 -20.44 -8.28 -32.61
N VAL A 29 -21.63 -8.67 -33.08
CA VAL A 29 -22.90 -8.05 -32.70
C VAL A 29 -23.84 -9.12 -32.14
N PRO A 30 -24.71 -8.76 -31.15
CA PRO A 30 -25.60 -9.75 -30.53
C PRO A 30 -26.78 -10.12 -31.43
N ILE A 31 -27.24 -11.36 -31.36
CA ILE A 31 -28.51 -11.80 -31.92
C ILE A 31 -29.55 -11.81 -30.79
N GLY A 32 -30.33 -10.75 -30.69
CA GLY A 32 -31.26 -10.52 -29.59
C GLY A 32 -30.59 -9.95 -28.35
N ALA A 33 -31.41 -9.63 -27.35
CA ALA A 33 -30.96 -9.12 -26.06
C ALA A 33 -31.93 -9.63 -24.97
N GLU A 34 -31.48 -9.61 -23.74
CA GLU A 34 -32.24 -10.07 -22.58
C GLU A 34 -32.73 -11.53 -22.75
N GLU A 35 -34.02 -11.79 -22.58
CA GLU A 35 -34.62 -13.12 -22.75
C GLU A 35 -34.52 -13.64 -24.19
N THR A 36 -34.40 -12.73 -25.17
CA THR A 36 -34.31 -13.07 -26.60
C THR A 36 -32.86 -13.32 -27.08
N PHE A 37 -31.86 -13.18 -26.21
CA PHE A 37 -30.46 -13.41 -26.57
C PHE A 37 -30.20 -14.88 -26.93
N LYS A 38 -29.94 -15.14 -28.20
CA LYS A 38 -29.73 -16.50 -28.75
C LYS A 38 -28.30 -16.77 -29.18
N GLY A 39 -27.58 -15.73 -29.60
CA GLY A 39 -26.26 -15.89 -30.17
C GLY A 39 -25.60 -14.58 -30.52
N VAL A 40 -24.58 -14.66 -31.37
CA VAL A 40 -23.82 -13.51 -31.87
C VAL A 40 -23.55 -13.66 -33.37
N VAL A 41 -23.34 -12.54 -34.06
CA VAL A 41 -22.75 -12.54 -35.40
C VAL A 41 -21.27 -12.21 -35.26
N ASP A 42 -20.42 -13.05 -35.77
CA ASP A 42 -19.00 -12.83 -35.96
C ASP A 42 -18.77 -11.93 -37.17
N LEU A 43 -18.33 -10.69 -36.95
CA LEU A 43 -18.10 -9.71 -38.00
C LEU A 43 -16.80 -9.99 -38.79
N VAL A 44 -15.91 -10.82 -38.28
CA VAL A 44 -14.68 -11.21 -38.98
C VAL A 44 -15.01 -12.24 -40.05
N ARG A 45 -15.84 -13.24 -39.75
CA ARG A 45 -16.24 -14.32 -40.66
C ARG A 45 -17.54 -14.06 -41.36
N MET A 46 -18.31 -13.10 -40.94
CA MET A 46 -19.69 -12.81 -41.38
C MET A 46 -20.57 -14.08 -41.29
N LYS A 47 -20.61 -14.66 -40.10
CA LYS A 47 -21.41 -15.83 -39.75
C LYS A 47 -22.12 -15.65 -38.44
N ALA A 48 -23.32 -16.23 -38.31
CA ALA A 48 -24.08 -16.24 -37.06
C ALA A 48 -23.70 -17.50 -36.26
N ILE A 49 -23.51 -17.30 -34.95
CA ILE A 49 -23.20 -18.38 -33.98
C ILE A 49 -24.35 -18.48 -33.00
N TYR A 50 -24.97 -19.65 -32.93
CA TYR A 50 -26.09 -19.91 -32.00
C TYR A 50 -25.72 -20.99 -30.99
N TRP A 51 -26.00 -20.75 -29.72
CA TRP A 51 -25.84 -21.75 -28.67
C TRP A 51 -27.16 -22.41 -28.33
N HIS A 52 -27.15 -23.76 -28.21
CA HIS A 52 -28.31 -24.54 -27.91
C HIS A 52 -28.46 -24.76 -26.40
N ASP A 53 -29.62 -24.41 -25.85
CA ASP A 53 -29.86 -24.44 -24.39
C ASP A 53 -29.80 -25.87 -23.83
N GLU A 54 -30.13 -26.89 -24.63
CA GLU A 54 -30.14 -28.29 -24.24
C GLU A 54 -28.74 -28.84 -23.86
N ALA A 55 -27.69 -28.28 -24.44
CA ALA A 55 -26.30 -28.67 -24.19
C ALA A 55 -25.57 -27.74 -23.18
N MET A 56 -26.29 -26.90 -22.46
CA MET A 56 -25.73 -25.94 -21.50
C MET A 56 -24.57 -25.10 -22.08
N GLY A 57 -24.64 -24.75 -23.38
CA GLY A 57 -23.64 -23.96 -24.09
C GLY A 57 -22.40 -24.71 -24.55
N ALA A 58 -22.35 -26.03 -24.42
CA ALA A 58 -21.25 -26.85 -24.94
C ALA A 58 -21.31 -26.94 -26.46
N ASP A 59 -22.51 -27.08 -27.01
CA ASP A 59 -22.75 -27.19 -28.46
C ASP A 59 -23.25 -25.85 -29.01
N TYR A 60 -22.74 -25.51 -30.19
CA TYR A 60 -23.15 -24.34 -30.95
C TYR A 60 -23.16 -24.67 -32.45
N SER A 61 -24.00 -23.96 -33.20
CA SER A 61 -24.04 -24.01 -34.66
C SER A 61 -23.51 -22.72 -35.26
N VAL A 62 -22.87 -22.85 -36.43
CA VAL A 62 -22.45 -21.73 -37.25
C VAL A 62 -23.33 -21.70 -38.50
N GLU A 63 -24.03 -20.60 -38.68
CA GLU A 63 -25.07 -20.46 -39.71
C GLU A 63 -24.88 -19.20 -40.53
N GLU A 64 -25.63 -19.04 -41.62
CA GLU A 64 -25.69 -17.80 -42.36
C GLU A 64 -26.38 -16.68 -41.50
N ILE A 65 -26.00 -15.44 -41.71
CA ILE A 65 -26.62 -14.32 -41.03
C ILE A 65 -28.11 -14.22 -41.40
N PRO A 66 -29.00 -14.09 -40.43
CA PRO A 66 -30.41 -13.88 -40.73
C PRO A 66 -30.63 -12.62 -41.61
N ALA A 67 -31.46 -12.72 -42.63
CA ALA A 67 -31.73 -11.62 -43.55
C ALA A 67 -32.18 -10.31 -42.84
N SER A 68 -32.82 -10.43 -41.67
CA SER A 68 -33.21 -9.26 -40.86
C SER A 68 -32.07 -8.55 -40.19
N LEU A 69 -30.92 -9.19 -40.04
CA LEU A 69 -29.72 -8.59 -39.38
C LEU A 69 -28.61 -8.28 -40.40
N GLN A 70 -28.76 -8.70 -41.67
CA GLN A 70 -27.70 -8.56 -42.67
C GLN A 70 -27.25 -7.11 -42.82
N ALA A 71 -28.17 -6.16 -42.97
CA ALA A 71 -27.84 -4.75 -43.17
C ALA A 71 -27.10 -4.13 -41.97
N GLU A 72 -27.51 -4.50 -40.76
CA GLU A 72 -26.85 -4.06 -39.51
C GLU A 72 -25.43 -4.65 -39.41
N CYS A 73 -25.30 -5.93 -39.74
CA CYS A 73 -23.98 -6.61 -39.72
C CYS A 73 -23.04 -6.03 -40.78
N ASP A 74 -23.52 -5.70 -41.97
CA ASP A 74 -22.72 -5.07 -43.02
C ASP A 74 -22.23 -3.69 -42.57
N GLU A 75 -23.08 -2.87 -41.95
CA GLU A 75 -22.69 -1.57 -41.37
C GLU A 75 -21.63 -1.73 -40.29
N TRP A 76 -21.78 -2.67 -39.36
CA TRP A 76 -20.80 -2.90 -38.33
C TRP A 76 -19.50 -3.52 -38.86
N ARG A 77 -19.57 -4.31 -39.90
CA ARG A 77 -18.40 -4.83 -40.63
C ARG A 77 -17.60 -3.69 -41.27
N ASP A 78 -18.27 -2.75 -41.92
CA ASP A 78 -17.59 -1.59 -42.51
C ASP A 78 -16.91 -0.73 -41.44
N LYS A 79 -17.59 -0.47 -40.30
CA LYS A 79 -16.98 0.22 -39.15
C LYS A 79 -15.78 -0.52 -38.57
N LEU A 80 -15.82 -1.85 -38.52
CA LEU A 80 -14.70 -2.67 -38.10
C LEU A 80 -13.52 -2.50 -39.05
N LEU A 81 -13.74 -2.64 -40.38
CA LEU A 81 -12.70 -2.53 -41.40
C LEU A 81 -12.06 -1.13 -41.40
N GLU A 82 -12.86 -0.06 -41.34
CA GLU A 82 -12.38 1.30 -41.22
C GLU A 82 -11.44 1.46 -40.01
N LYS A 83 -11.87 1.00 -38.85
CA LYS A 83 -11.14 1.13 -37.60
C LYS A 83 -9.82 0.37 -37.58
N ILE A 84 -9.79 -0.86 -38.09
CA ILE A 84 -8.55 -1.66 -38.13
C ILE A 84 -7.61 -1.25 -39.27
N ALA A 85 -8.13 -0.62 -40.31
CA ALA A 85 -7.29 -0.05 -41.38
C ALA A 85 -6.38 1.05 -40.85
N GLU A 86 -6.83 1.84 -39.86
CA GLU A 86 -5.98 2.83 -39.14
C GLU A 86 -4.79 2.20 -38.42
N CYS A 87 -4.84 0.90 -38.14
CA CYS A 87 -3.79 0.19 -37.39
C CYS A 87 -2.78 -0.56 -38.29
N ASP A 88 -3.07 -0.67 -39.61
CA ASP A 88 -2.24 -1.45 -40.54
C ASP A 88 -2.23 -0.84 -41.94
N ASP A 89 -1.08 -0.33 -42.37
CA ASP A 89 -0.92 0.39 -43.62
C ASP A 89 -1.26 -0.45 -44.87
N GLU A 90 -0.94 -1.75 -44.85
CA GLU A 90 -1.27 -2.68 -45.96
C GLU A 90 -2.77 -2.88 -46.08
N LEU A 91 -3.46 -3.00 -44.91
CA LEU A 91 -4.89 -3.13 -44.89
C LEU A 91 -5.59 -1.83 -45.29
N MET A 92 -5.03 -0.68 -44.91
CA MET A 92 -5.53 0.63 -45.30
C MET A 92 -5.53 0.80 -46.84
N GLU A 93 -4.47 0.41 -47.52
CA GLU A 93 -4.37 0.48 -48.97
C GLU A 93 -5.46 -0.40 -49.62
N LYS A 94 -5.67 -1.62 -49.15
CA LYS A 94 -6.72 -2.51 -49.64
C LYS A 94 -8.13 -1.97 -49.32
N TYR A 95 -8.33 -1.40 -48.15
CA TYR A 95 -9.63 -0.84 -47.76
C TYR A 95 -10.06 0.30 -48.72
N PHE A 96 -9.15 1.14 -49.15
CA PHE A 96 -9.44 2.23 -50.10
C PHE A 96 -9.52 1.75 -51.57
N THR A 97 -8.86 0.64 -51.90
CA THR A 97 -8.83 0.14 -53.29
C THR A 97 -9.99 -0.81 -53.56
N ASP A 98 -10.10 -1.88 -52.79
CA ASP A 98 -11.17 -2.88 -52.89
C ASP A 98 -11.31 -3.64 -51.55
N PRO A 99 -12.22 -3.23 -50.67
CA PRO A 99 -12.45 -3.90 -49.38
C PRO A 99 -12.82 -5.36 -49.49
N SER A 100 -13.37 -5.83 -50.63
CA SER A 100 -13.76 -7.22 -50.84
C SER A 100 -12.59 -8.19 -50.92
N THR A 101 -11.39 -7.70 -51.15
CA THR A 101 -10.14 -8.47 -51.22
C THR A 101 -9.51 -8.74 -49.88
N ILE A 102 -10.02 -8.10 -48.80
CA ILE A 102 -9.50 -8.26 -47.43
C ILE A 102 -9.87 -9.62 -46.88
N THR A 103 -8.87 -10.38 -46.51
CA THR A 103 -9.05 -11.75 -45.97
C THR A 103 -9.28 -11.75 -44.47
N GLU A 104 -9.85 -12.86 -43.95
CA GLU A 104 -10.02 -13.10 -42.52
C GLU A 104 -8.69 -12.99 -41.76
N GLU A 105 -7.61 -13.54 -42.30
CA GLU A 105 -6.28 -13.53 -41.71
C GLU A 105 -5.73 -12.10 -41.56
N GLU A 106 -5.95 -11.26 -42.56
CA GLU A 106 -5.52 -9.85 -42.52
C GLU A 106 -6.30 -9.06 -41.48
N ILE A 107 -7.60 -9.32 -41.35
CA ILE A 107 -8.44 -8.69 -40.31
C ILE A 107 -7.96 -9.10 -38.92
N MET A 108 -7.75 -10.40 -38.69
CA MET A 108 -7.26 -10.91 -37.40
C MET A 108 -5.88 -10.34 -37.06
N ARG A 109 -4.98 -10.24 -38.02
CA ARG A 109 -3.65 -9.61 -37.86
C ARG A 109 -3.78 -8.15 -37.48
N ALA A 110 -4.62 -7.36 -38.17
CA ALA A 110 -4.80 -5.95 -37.89
C ALA A 110 -5.45 -5.69 -36.54
N ILE A 111 -6.46 -6.49 -36.14
CA ILE A 111 -7.05 -6.43 -34.79
C ILE A 111 -5.96 -6.68 -33.74
N ARG A 112 -5.14 -7.72 -33.90
CA ARG A 112 -4.05 -8.03 -32.97
C ARG A 112 -3.05 -6.88 -32.90
N LYS A 113 -2.61 -6.34 -34.05
CA LYS A 113 -1.65 -5.23 -34.12
C LYS A 113 -2.18 -4.00 -33.39
N GLY A 114 -3.43 -3.60 -33.64
CA GLY A 114 -4.07 -2.47 -32.98
C GLY A 114 -4.29 -2.70 -31.48
N THR A 115 -4.58 -3.94 -31.07
CA THR A 115 -4.74 -4.32 -29.66
C THR A 115 -3.41 -4.27 -28.91
N LEU A 116 -2.34 -4.84 -29.47
CA LEU A 116 -1.00 -4.82 -28.87
C LEU A 116 -0.43 -3.41 -28.77
N ALA A 117 -0.76 -2.55 -29.73
CA ALA A 117 -0.38 -1.13 -29.71
C ALA A 117 -1.30 -0.25 -28.83
N MET A 118 -2.29 -0.84 -28.15
CA MET A 118 -3.30 -0.14 -27.34
C MET A 118 -4.10 0.92 -28.13
N GLN A 119 -4.20 0.80 -29.45
CA GLN A 119 -4.94 1.72 -30.30
C GLN A 119 -6.44 1.42 -30.33
N ILE A 120 -6.81 0.14 -30.21
CA ILE A 120 -8.20 -0.32 -30.21
C ILE A 120 -8.45 -1.29 -29.04
N VAL A 121 -9.71 -1.38 -28.63
CA VAL A 121 -10.20 -2.34 -27.64
C VAL A 121 -11.19 -3.30 -28.31
N PRO A 122 -10.81 -4.55 -28.67
CA PRO A 122 -11.72 -5.51 -29.26
C PRO A 122 -12.90 -5.79 -28.32
N MET A 123 -14.10 -5.75 -28.85
CA MET A 123 -15.32 -6.00 -28.07
C MET A 123 -16.09 -7.20 -28.59
N ILE A 124 -16.48 -8.06 -27.67
CA ILE A 124 -17.34 -9.21 -27.89
C ILE A 124 -18.48 -9.21 -26.87
N CYS A 125 -19.52 -9.98 -27.12
CA CYS A 125 -20.66 -10.08 -26.25
C CYS A 125 -21.06 -11.54 -25.97
N GLY A 126 -21.77 -11.75 -24.85
CA GLY A 126 -22.20 -13.08 -24.48
C GLY A 126 -22.91 -13.13 -23.12
N SER A 127 -23.26 -14.33 -22.69
CA SER A 127 -23.77 -14.64 -21.37
C SER A 127 -22.99 -15.80 -20.75
N SER A 128 -22.02 -15.51 -19.90
CA SER A 128 -21.23 -16.54 -19.23
C SER A 128 -22.05 -17.44 -18.30
N PHE A 129 -23.12 -16.92 -17.71
CA PHE A 129 -24.04 -17.70 -16.87
C PHE A 129 -24.77 -18.80 -17.66
N LYS A 130 -25.08 -18.52 -18.93
CA LYS A 130 -25.68 -19.49 -19.86
C LYS A 130 -24.66 -20.15 -20.78
N ASN A 131 -23.37 -19.94 -20.56
CA ASN A 131 -22.26 -20.38 -21.39
C ASN A 131 -22.36 -19.99 -22.89
N LYS A 132 -23.09 -18.92 -23.22
CA LYS A 132 -23.23 -18.41 -24.59
C LYS A 132 -22.13 -17.40 -24.87
N GLY A 133 -21.25 -17.66 -25.85
CA GLY A 133 -20.15 -16.79 -26.25
C GLY A 133 -18.83 -17.02 -25.50
N VAL A 134 -18.70 -18.08 -24.70
CA VAL A 134 -17.47 -18.36 -23.93
C VAL A 134 -16.35 -18.83 -24.83
N GLN A 135 -16.63 -19.72 -25.81
CA GLN A 135 -15.62 -20.25 -26.74
C GLN A 135 -15.00 -19.08 -27.57
N PRO A 136 -15.79 -18.21 -28.24
CA PRO A 136 -15.23 -17.07 -28.96
C PRO A 136 -14.45 -16.08 -28.06
N LEU A 137 -14.83 -15.97 -26.79
CA LEU A 137 -14.05 -15.18 -25.83
C LEU A 137 -12.66 -15.77 -25.61
N LEU A 138 -12.56 -17.06 -25.37
CA LEU A 138 -11.28 -17.76 -25.18
C LEU A 138 -10.41 -17.69 -26.44
N ASP A 139 -11.02 -17.87 -27.62
CA ASP A 139 -10.33 -17.73 -28.90
C ASP A 139 -9.81 -16.29 -29.09
N ALA A 140 -10.61 -15.28 -28.78
CA ALA A 140 -10.21 -13.87 -28.86
C ALA A 140 -9.08 -13.53 -27.88
N VAL A 141 -9.08 -14.09 -26.66
CA VAL A 141 -7.97 -13.96 -25.71
C VAL A 141 -6.68 -14.50 -26.32
N CYS A 142 -6.71 -15.71 -26.88
CA CYS A 142 -5.54 -16.33 -27.53
C CYS A 142 -5.08 -15.56 -28.78
N ALA A 143 -6.04 -15.03 -29.55
CA ALA A 143 -5.73 -14.35 -30.80
C ALA A 143 -5.19 -12.92 -30.61
N PHE A 144 -5.71 -12.15 -29.64
CA PHE A 144 -5.49 -10.71 -29.59
C PHE A 144 -4.68 -10.22 -28.40
N LEU A 145 -4.67 -10.92 -27.25
CA LEU A 145 -3.90 -10.46 -26.10
C LEU A 145 -2.41 -10.80 -26.22
N PRO A 146 -1.52 -9.98 -25.65
CA PRO A 146 -0.08 -10.19 -25.75
C PRO A 146 0.35 -11.44 -24.96
N SER A 147 1.25 -12.21 -25.53
CA SER A 147 2.06 -13.19 -24.79
C SER A 147 3.29 -12.48 -24.19
N PRO A 148 4.03 -13.12 -23.27
CA PRO A 148 5.25 -12.52 -22.71
C PRO A 148 6.28 -12.10 -23.77
N VAL A 149 6.35 -12.78 -24.91
CA VAL A 149 7.29 -12.44 -25.99
C VAL A 149 6.79 -11.32 -26.90
N ASP A 150 5.54 -10.93 -26.83
CA ASP A 150 4.99 -9.77 -27.54
C ASP A 150 5.20 -8.47 -26.79
N THR A 151 5.53 -8.53 -25.50
CA THR A 151 5.77 -7.35 -24.66
C THR A 151 7.25 -6.94 -24.67
N PRO A 152 7.56 -5.64 -24.50
CA PRO A 152 8.94 -5.21 -24.33
C PRO A 152 9.64 -5.95 -23.20
N ALA A 153 10.95 -6.16 -23.34
CA ALA A 153 11.77 -6.70 -22.27
C ALA A 153 11.65 -5.82 -21.01
N VAL A 154 11.66 -6.43 -19.83
CA VAL A 154 11.58 -5.68 -18.59
C VAL A 154 12.92 -4.97 -18.34
N VAL A 155 12.85 -3.70 -17.98
CA VAL A 155 14.00 -2.88 -17.59
C VAL A 155 14.02 -2.76 -16.08
N GLY A 156 15.15 -2.97 -15.48
CA GLY A 156 15.42 -2.73 -14.07
C GLY A 156 16.76 -2.04 -13.91
N HIS A 157 17.19 -1.83 -12.67
CA HIS A 157 18.41 -1.13 -12.33
C HIS A 157 19.37 -2.02 -11.52
N ASP A 158 20.65 -1.70 -11.58
CA ASP A 158 21.64 -2.34 -10.72
C ASP A 158 21.38 -2.00 -9.24
N VAL A 159 21.52 -2.97 -8.36
CA VAL A 159 21.27 -2.78 -6.91
C VAL A 159 22.17 -1.70 -6.29
N ASN A 160 23.39 -1.54 -6.82
CA ASN A 160 24.40 -0.60 -6.30
C ASN A 160 24.51 0.70 -7.12
N ASP A 161 23.94 0.73 -8.32
CA ASP A 161 24.00 1.87 -9.24
C ASP A 161 22.63 2.05 -9.92
N PRO A 162 21.75 2.89 -9.34
CA PRO A 162 20.40 3.14 -9.87
C PRO A 162 20.38 3.75 -11.29
N GLU A 163 21.47 4.37 -11.74
CA GLU A 163 21.54 4.95 -13.09
C GLU A 163 21.89 3.88 -14.15
N LYS A 164 22.35 2.70 -13.72
CA LYS A 164 22.70 1.61 -14.62
C LYS A 164 21.51 0.71 -14.89
N GLU A 165 20.95 0.83 -16.08
CA GLU A 165 19.86 -0.02 -16.53
C GLU A 165 20.33 -1.46 -16.85
N ILE A 166 19.49 -2.43 -16.51
CA ILE A 166 19.64 -3.84 -16.79
C ILE A 166 18.37 -4.33 -17.47
N VAL A 167 18.51 -4.92 -18.66
CA VAL A 167 17.40 -5.46 -19.43
C VAL A 167 17.28 -6.97 -19.24
N ARG A 168 16.07 -7.48 -19.05
CA ARG A 168 15.76 -8.92 -19.00
C ARG A 168 14.70 -9.26 -20.04
N HIS A 169 15.03 -10.18 -20.91
CA HIS A 169 14.10 -10.73 -21.90
C HIS A 169 13.30 -11.89 -21.32
N PRO A 170 12.06 -12.13 -21.75
CA PRO A 170 11.25 -13.23 -21.30
C PRO A 170 11.74 -14.57 -21.92
N SER A 171 12.83 -15.08 -21.37
CA SER A 171 13.49 -16.31 -21.81
C SER A 171 13.95 -17.12 -20.60
N PHE A 172 13.93 -18.45 -20.75
CA PHE A 172 14.42 -19.41 -19.75
C PHE A 172 15.94 -19.32 -19.54
N ASP A 173 16.69 -18.93 -20.58
CA ASP A 173 18.15 -18.81 -20.54
C ASP A 173 18.66 -17.55 -19.83
N GLN A 174 17.76 -16.63 -19.53
CA GLN A 174 18.08 -15.41 -18.79
C GLN A 174 18.15 -15.69 -17.29
N PRO A 175 18.97 -14.92 -16.54
CA PRO A 175 18.95 -14.99 -15.08
C PRO A 175 17.54 -14.72 -14.53
N MET A 176 17.16 -15.46 -13.50
CA MET A 176 15.82 -15.35 -12.90
C MET A 176 15.56 -13.93 -12.37
N CYS A 177 14.40 -13.40 -12.72
CA CYS A 177 13.89 -12.13 -12.22
C CYS A 177 12.35 -12.19 -12.10
N ALA A 178 11.83 -11.83 -10.92
CA ALA A 178 10.41 -11.81 -10.63
C ALA A 178 10.03 -10.63 -9.73
N LEU A 179 8.81 -10.14 -9.85
CA LEU A 179 8.25 -9.09 -9.02
C LEU A 179 7.17 -9.66 -8.10
N ALA A 180 7.35 -9.48 -6.80
CA ALA A 180 6.32 -9.78 -5.80
C ALA A 180 5.28 -8.65 -5.78
N PHE A 181 4.12 -8.87 -6.40
CA PHE A 181 3.13 -7.82 -6.59
C PHE A 181 1.97 -7.86 -5.58
N LYS A 182 1.85 -8.94 -4.82
CA LYS A 182 0.81 -9.08 -3.79
C LYS A 182 1.23 -10.04 -2.70
N ILE A 183 1.02 -9.63 -1.45
CA ILE A 183 1.10 -10.51 -0.29
C ILE A 183 -0.33 -10.78 0.20
N ALA A 184 -0.61 -12.03 0.59
CA ALA A 184 -1.87 -12.40 1.19
C ALA A 184 -1.62 -13.34 2.38
N THR A 185 -2.48 -13.29 3.39
CA THR A 185 -2.44 -14.21 4.52
C THR A 185 -3.42 -15.34 4.28
N ASP A 186 -2.89 -16.56 4.17
CA ASP A 186 -3.69 -17.78 4.06
C ASP A 186 -3.77 -18.49 5.43
N PRO A 187 -4.96 -18.93 5.88
CA PRO A 187 -5.12 -19.59 7.17
C PRO A 187 -4.32 -20.88 7.36
N TYR A 188 -3.98 -21.56 6.27
CA TYR A 188 -3.34 -22.89 6.30
C TYR A 188 -1.85 -22.85 6.01
N VAL A 189 -1.42 -22.00 5.09
CA VAL A 189 0.00 -21.92 4.67
C VAL A 189 0.72 -20.68 5.17
N GLY A 190 0.00 -19.77 5.83
CA GLY A 190 0.54 -18.53 6.35
C GLY A 190 0.70 -17.46 5.27
N ARG A 191 1.87 -16.82 5.21
CA ARG A 191 2.16 -15.76 4.21
C ARG A 191 2.31 -16.37 2.83
N LEU A 192 1.46 -15.94 1.89
CA LEU A 192 1.46 -16.33 0.49
C LEU A 192 1.89 -15.12 -0.34
N CYS A 193 3.00 -15.23 -1.05
CA CYS A 193 3.52 -14.19 -1.93
C CYS A 193 3.16 -14.52 -3.38
N PHE A 194 2.39 -13.65 -4.04
CA PHE A 194 2.13 -13.71 -5.47
C PHE A 194 3.21 -12.94 -6.21
N PHE A 195 3.79 -13.56 -7.21
CA PHE A 195 4.84 -12.95 -8.02
C PHE A 195 4.66 -13.29 -9.50
N ARG A 196 5.13 -12.39 -10.36
CA ARG A 196 5.27 -12.62 -11.80
C ARG A 196 6.73 -12.84 -12.15
N VAL A 197 7.03 -13.90 -12.86
CA VAL A 197 8.39 -14.18 -13.37
C VAL A 197 8.55 -13.49 -14.72
N TYR A 198 9.56 -12.63 -14.84
CA TYR A 198 9.87 -11.90 -16.07
C TYR A 198 10.97 -12.55 -16.89
N SER A 199 11.90 -13.28 -16.25
CA SER A 199 12.97 -14.02 -16.91
C SER A 199 13.37 -15.23 -16.07
N GLY A 200 13.94 -16.24 -16.71
CA GLY A 200 14.34 -17.49 -16.06
C GLY A 200 13.15 -18.24 -15.46
N GLU A 201 13.38 -18.97 -14.38
CA GLU A 201 12.38 -19.73 -13.65
C GLU A 201 12.59 -19.66 -12.14
N VAL A 202 11.53 -19.76 -11.36
CA VAL A 202 11.55 -19.91 -9.90
C VAL A 202 11.28 -21.38 -9.57
N VAL A 203 12.20 -22.03 -8.87
CA VAL A 203 12.11 -23.48 -8.54
C VAL A 203 11.76 -23.68 -7.07
N ALA A 204 10.87 -24.61 -6.75
CA ALA A 204 10.53 -24.96 -5.38
C ALA A 204 11.74 -25.55 -4.65
N GLY A 205 11.96 -25.15 -3.39
CA GLY A 205 13.09 -25.56 -2.58
C GLY A 205 14.38 -24.73 -2.80
N SER A 206 14.42 -23.86 -3.83
CA SER A 206 15.57 -23.01 -4.15
C SER A 206 15.66 -21.77 -3.24
N TYR A 207 16.74 -21.03 -3.44
CA TYR A 207 16.95 -19.72 -2.83
C TYR A 207 16.95 -18.64 -3.93
N VAL A 208 16.38 -17.52 -3.61
CA VAL A 208 16.37 -16.31 -4.45
C VAL A 208 16.89 -15.13 -3.63
N LEU A 209 17.44 -14.12 -4.29
CA LEU A 209 17.85 -12.88 -3.64
C LEU A 209 16.65 -11.91 -3.64
N ASN A 210 16.35 -11.34 -2.47
CA ASN A 210 15.47 -10.18 -2.37
C ASN A 210 16.32 -8.93 -2.51
N SER A 211 16.16 -8.18 -3.61
CA SER A 211 17.02 -7.03 -3.94
C SER A 211 16.88 -5.89 -2.93
N ARG A 212 15.69 -5.67 -2.34
CA ARG A 212 15.48 -4.63 -1.33
C ARG A 212 16.23 -4.91 -0.04
N SER A 213 16.15 -6.13 0.47
CA SER A 213 16.75 -6.48 1.76
C SER A 213 18.19 -6.98 1.64
N GLY A 214 18.65 -7.31 0.44
CA GLY A 214 19.95 -7.95 0.18
C GLY A 214 20.07 -9.37 0.77
N LYS A 215 18.96 -9.98 1.18
CA LYS A 215 18.93 -11.28 1.83
C LYS A 215 18.44 -12.38 0.89
N LYS A 216 18.96 -13.58 1.13
CA LYS A 216 18.45 -14.79 0.46
C LYS A 216 17.13 -15.22 1.10
N GLU A 217 16.13 -15.41 0.27
CA GLU A 217 14.84 -15.94 0.64
C GLU A 217 14.67 -17.37 0.14
N ARG A 218 14.11 -18.25 0.96
CA ARG A 218 13.84 -19.63 0.59
C ARG A 218 12.44 -19.76 0.01
N VAL A 219 12.35 -20.27 -1.21
CA VAL A 219 11.09 -20.64 -1.86
C VAL A 219 10.74 -22.06 -1.44
N SER A 220 9.98 -22.24 -0.35
CA SER A 220 9.72 -23.58 0.19
C SER A 220 8.79 -24.38 -0.69
N ARG A 221 7.68 -23.81 -1.13
CA ARG A 221 6.70 -24.40 -2.03
C ARG A 221 6.16 -23.38 -3.01
N LEU A 222 5.78 -23.85 -4.19
CA LEU A 222 5.18 -23.05 -5.25
C LEU A 222 3.78 -23.56 -5.58
N PHE A 223 2.91 -22.65 -5.94
CA PHE A 223 1.53 -22.94 -6.32
C PHE A 223 1.12 -22.14 -7.54
N GLN A 224 0.35 -22.77 -8.41
CA GLN A 224 -0.52 -22.10 -9.35
C GLN A 224 -1.89 -21.96 -8.71
N MET A 225 -2.32 -20.73 -8.50
CA MET A 225 -3.59 -20.47 -7.83
C MET A 225 -4.76 -20.50 -8.82
N HIS A 226 -5.81 -21.18 -8.43
CA HIS A 226 -7.09 -21.19 -9.14
C HIS A 226 -8.20 -20.88 -8.13
N SER A 227 -8.64 -19.63 -8.06
CA SER A 227 -9.48 -19.12 -6.96
C SER A 227 -8.77 -19.37 -5.61
N ASN A 228 -9.37 -20.14 -4.70
CA ASN A 228 -8.79 -20.54 -3.42
C ASN A 228 -8.07 -21.91 -3.46
N LYS A 229 -8.01 -22.58 -4.64
CA LYS A 229 -7.31 -23.83 -4.80
C LYS A 229 -5.82 -23.59 -5.05
N GLN A 230 -5.00 -24.30 -4.30
CA GLN A 230 -3.55 -24.26 -4.39
C GLN A 230 -3.07 -25.51 -5.15
N ASN A 231 -2.71 -25.35 -6.42
CA ASN A 231 -2.15 -26.44 -7.24
C ASN A 231 -0.63 -26.42 -7.12
N PRO A 232 0.01 -27.39 -6.44
CA PRO A 232 1.46 -27.41 -6.29
C PRO A 232 2.18 -27.46 -7.65
N LYS A 233 3.29 -26.72 -7.75
CA LYS A 233 4.18 -26.68 -8.91
C LYS A 233 5.63 -26.91 -8.46
N GLU A 234 6.43 -27.51 -9.31
CA GLU A 234 7.87 -27.65 -9.12
C GLU A 234 8.61 -26.39 -9.53
N SER A 235 8.16 -25.73 -10.60
CA SER A 235 8.66 -24.43 -11.05
C SER A 235 7.52 -23.50 -11.52
N ILE A 236 7.82 -22.22 -11.56
CA ILE A 236 7.04 -21.18 -12.21
C ILE A 236 7.95 -20.50 -13.23
N ASP A 237 7.53 -20.51 -14.46
CA ASP A 237 8.34 -20.14 -15.62
C ASP A 237 8.19 -18.65 -15.98
N CYS A 238 9.12 -18.13 -16.80
CA CYS A 238 9.03 -16.76 -17.28
C CYS A 238 7.73 -16.49 -18.03
N GLY A 239 7.09 -15.37 -17.69
CA GLY A 239 5.77 -14.98 -18.19
C GLY A 239 4.60 -15.44 -17.32
N ASP A 240 4.79 -16.43 -16.44
CA ASP A 240 3.76 -16.95 -15.55
C ASP A 240 3.66 -16.16 -14.24
N ILE A 241 2.49 -16.28 -13.62
CA ILE A 241 2.20 -15.81 -12.27
C ILE A 241 2.10 -17.02 -11.35
N GLY A 242 2.91 -17.02 -10.30
CA GLY A 242 2.90 -18.03 -9.26
C GLY A 242 2.63 -17.46 -7.88
N ALA A 243 2.42 -18.36 -6.94
CA ALA A 243 2.38 -18.04 -5.53
C ALA A 243 3.38 -18.90 -4.77
N GLY A 244 4.14 -18.29 -3.87
CA GLY A 244 5.17 -18.99 -3.10
C GLY A 244 5.00 -18.79 -1.61
N VAL A 245 5.47 -19.76 -0.82
CA VAL A 245 5.55 -19.71 0.63
C VAL A 245 6.97 -19.99 1.10
N GLY A 246 7.28 -19.52 2.32
CA GLY A 246 8.58 -19.72 2.94
C GLY A 246 9.44 -18.46 3.04
N PHE A 247 9.02 -17.40 2.40
CA PHE A 247 9.66 -16.09 2.49
C PHE A 247 9.56 -15.51 3.90
N LYS A 248 10.67 -14.97 4.41
CA LYS A 248 10.75 -14.38 5.76
C LYS A 248 10.52 -12.88 5.78
N ASP A 249 11.13 -12.16 4.83
CA ASP A 249 11.11 -10.69 4.75
C ASP A 249 10.75 -10.25 3.33
N ILE A 250 9.55 -10.61 2.88
CA ILE A 250 9.01 -10.24 1.56
C ILE A 250 7.90 -9.21 1.74
N ARG A 251 7.87 -8.20 0.86
CA ARG A 251 6.86 -7.16 0.79
C ARG A 251 6.33 -7.01 -0.63
N THR A 252 5.14 -6.46 -0.75
CA THR A 252 4.60 -6.06 -2.05
C THR A 252 5.53 -5.01 -2.70
N GLY A 253 5.91 -5.24 -3.95
CA GLY A 253 6.88 -4.42 -4.68
C GLY A 253 8.33 -4.94 -4.64
N ASP A 254 8.63 -5.97 -3.84
CA ASP A 254 9.99 -6.54 -3.80
C ASP A 254 10.34 -7.26 -5.10
N THR A 255 11.58 -7.07 -5.54
CA THR A 255 12.15 -7.84 -6.65
C THR A 255 12.88 -9.06 -6.10
N LEU A 256 12.54 -10.23 -6.65
CA LEU A 256 13.24 -11.48 -6.44
C LEU A 256 14.11 -11.78 -7.67
N CYS A 257 15.38 -12.08 -7.48
CA CYS A 257 16.30 -12.33 -8.58
C CYS A 257 17.32 -13.43 -8.27
N ALA A 258 18.05 -13.83 -9.32
CA ALA A 258 19.20 -14.71 -9.17
C ALA A 258 20.30 -13.99 -8.38
N GLU A 259 21.00 -14.74 -7.52
CA GLU A 259 22.03 -14.18 -6.62
C GLU A 259 23.25 -13.63 -7.38
N ASP A 260 23.62 -14.28 -8.47
CA ASP A 260 24.74 -13.93 -9.33
C ASP A 260 24.44 -12.84 -10.35
N ALA A 261 23.17 -12.44 -10.47
CA ALA A 261 22.72 -11.43 -11.41
C ALA A 261 21.66 -10.51 -10.79
N PRO A 262 21.99 -9.77 -9.73
CA PRO A 262 21.05 -8.94 -8.99
C PRO A 262 20.50 -7.81 -9.88
N ILE A 263 19.20 -7.54 -9.69
CA ILE A 263 18.46 -6.49 -10.38
C ILE A 263 17.37 -5.95 -9.46
N VAL A 264 17.04 -4.68 -9.59
CA VAL A 264 15.84 -4.05 -8.98
C VAL A 264 14.91 -3.67 -10.11
N LEU A 265 13.72 -4.25 -10.13
CA LEU A 265 12.66 -3.79 -11.02
C LEU A 265 12.05 -2.51 -10.46
N GLU A 266 11.42 -1.74 -11.33
CA GLU A 266 10.74 -0.51 -10.94
C GLU A 266 9.78 -0.76 -9.79
N ALA A 267 9.92 0.02 -8.71
CA ALA A 267 9.07 -0.11 -7.54
C ALA A 267 7.66 0.40 -7.88
N MET A 268 6.65 -0.30 -7.38
CA MET A 268 5.28 0.21 -7.44
C MET A 268 5.15 1.40 -6.48
N ASP A 269 4.71 2.54 -7.00
CA ASP A 269 4.39 3.70 -6.19
C ASP A 269 3.02 3.52 -5.52
N PHE A 270 3.03 3.52 -4.19
CA PHE A 270 1.80 3.48 -3.40
C PHE A 270 1.54 4.86 -2.81
N PRO A 271 0.31 5.39 -2.95
CA PRO A 271 -0.03 6.67 -2.35
C PRO A 271 0.05 6.60 -0.83
N ALA A 272 0.50 7.69 -0.21
CA ALA A 272 0.55 7.80 1.23
C ALA A 272 -0.86 7.81 1.85
N PRO A 273 -1.06 7.21 3.03
CA PRO A 273 -2.33 7.26 3.74
C PRO A 273 -2.76 8.71 4.00
N VAL A 274 -4.07 8.98 3.87
CA VAL A 274 -4.63 10.35 3.99
C VAL A 274 -5.42 10.59 5.27
N ILE A 275 -5.94 9.54 5.91
CA ILE A 275 -6.66 9.65 7.19
C ILE A 275 -6.18 8.62 8.20
N GLY A 276 -6.34 8.95 9.49
CA GLY A 276 -6.00 8.04 10.58
C GLY A 276 -7.08 7.99 11.65
N ILE A 277 -7.27 6.81 12.24
CA ILE A 277 -8.14 6.59 13.39
C ILE A 277 -7.39 5.83 14.49
N ALA A 278 -7.73 6.11 15.74
CA ALA A 278 -7.23 5.34 16.88
C ALA A 278 -8.06 4.07 17.05
N VAL A 279 -7.39 2.95 17.34
CA VAL A 279 -8.02 1.66 17.60
C VAL A 279 -7.54 1.09 18.92
N GLU A 280 -8.48 0.56 19.70
CA GLU A 280 -8.22 -0.05 21.00
C GLU A 280 -8.95 -1.38 21.07
N PRO A 281 -8.32 -2.48 21.58
CA PRO A 281 -9.02 -3.73 21.74
C PRO A 281 -10.10 -3.60 22.81
N LYS A 282 -11.25 -4.25 22.63
CA LYS A 282 -12.32 -4.24 23.65
C LYS A 282 -11.92 -4.96 24.92
N THR A 283 -10.99 -5.91 24.85
CA THR A 283 -10.50 -6.68 26.00
C THR A 283 -8.98 -6.72 26.01
N GLN A 284 -8.39 -6.74 27.21
CA GLN A 284 -6.94 -6.86 27.41
C GLN A 284 -6.36 -8.12 26.72
N LYS A 285 -7.14 -9.20 26.67
CA LYS A 285 -6.73 -10.47 26.05
C LYS A 285 -6.58 -10.40 24.53
N ASP A 286 -7.21 -9.42 23.92
CA ASP A 286 -7.18 -9.23 22.46
C ASP A 286 -6.07 -8.30 21.99
N LEU A 287 -5.28 -7.70 22.92
CA LEU A 287 -4.21 -6.77 22.61
C LEU A 287 -3.16 -7.41 21.66
N ASP A 288 -2.67 -8.60 22.02
CA ASP A 288 -1.67 -9.31 21.20
C ASP A 288 -2.23 -9.71 19.84
N LYS A 289 -3.49 -10.16 19.82
CA LYS A 289 -4.17 -10.54 18.57
C LYS A 289 -4.41 -9.32 17.66
N LEU A 290 -4.75 -8.17 18.26
CA LEU A 290 -4.90 -6.92 17.52
C LEU A 290 -3.58 -6.54 16.84
N GLY A 291 -2.48 -6.54 17.60
CA GLY A 291 -1.15 -6.26 17.06
C GLY A 291 -0.77 -7.18 15.90
N ILE A 292 -0.93 -8.49 16.08
CA ILE A 292 -0.65 -9.49 15.04
C ILE A 292 -1.56 -9.29 13.82
N GLY A 293 -2.85 -9.05 14.02
CA GLY A 293 -3.82 -8.84 12.94
C GLY A 293 -3.50 -7.57 12.13
N LEU A 294 -3.23 -6.47 12.81
CA LEU A 294 -2.86 -5.21 12.17
C LEU A 294 -1.55 -5.31 11.39
N GLN A 295 -0.54 -5.97 11.96
CA GLN A 295 0.73 -6.18 11.27
C GLN A 295 0.54 -6.98 9.98
N LYS A 296 -0.22 -8.09 10.02
CA LYS A 296 -0.50 -8.89 8.83
C LYS A 296 -1.26 -8.11 7.75
N LEU A 297 -2.24 -7.30 8.15
CA LEU A 297 -2.98 -6.46 7.22
C LEU A 297 -2.09 -5.39 6.58
N ALA A 298 -1.16 -4.80 7.34
CA ALA A 298 -0.17 -3.85 6.82
C ALA A 298 0.87 -4.50 5.88
N GLU A 299 1.17 -5.79 6.07
CA GLU A 299 2.01 -6.54 5.14
C GLU A 299 1.30 -6.83 3.80
N GLU A 300 -0.03 -6.98 3.83
CA GLU A 300 -0.84 -7.21 2.64
C GLU A 300 -1.11 -5.93 1.83
N ASP A 301 -1.30 -4.81 2.51
CA ASP A 301 -1.70 -3.53 1.91
C ASP A 301 -0.67 -2.44 2.22
N PRO A 302 0.14 -2.05 1.24
CA PRO A 302 1.16 -1.01 1.42
C PRO A 302 0.59 0.40 1.60
N THR A 303 -0.71 0.62 1.32
CA THR A 303 -1.40 1.90 1.57
C THR A 303 -2.01 1.99 2.98
N PHE A 304 -1.87 0.92 3.76
CA PHE A 304 -2.30 0.84 5.15
C PHE A 304 -1.11 0.84 6.09
N THR A 305 -1.11 1.74 7.07
CA THR A 305 -0.04 1.84 8.04
C THR A 305 -0.55 1.74 9.47
N VAL A 306 0.30 1.24 10.36
CA VAL A 306 0.02 1.10 11.79
C VAL A 306 1.15 1.76 12.56
N ALA A 307 0.82 2.69 13.43
CA ALA A 307 1.78 3.36 14.30
C ALA A 307 1.24 3.42 15.73
N THR A 308 2.12 3.25 16.71
CA THR A 308 1.79 3.54 18.10
C THR A 308 2.32 4.92 18.45
N ASN A 309 1.43 5.81 18.88
CA ASN A 309 1.83 7.10 19.38
C ASN A 309 2.53 6.93 20.73
N GLU A 310 3.81 7.26 20.80
CA GLU A 310 4.63 7.06 22.00
C GLU A 310 4.17 7.94 23.18
N GLU A 311 3.56 9.08 22.92
CA GLU A 311 3.12 10.02 23.94
C GLU A 311 1.76 9.64 24.54
N THR A 312 0.82 9.19 23.69
CA THR A 312 -0.54 8.81 24.12
C THR A 312 -0.71 7.32 24.38
N GLY A 313 0.21 6.50 23.88
CA GLY A 313 0.12 5.03 23.90
C GLY A 313 -0.95 4.47 22.97
N GLN A 314 -1.63 5.31 22.18
CA GLN A 314 -2.67 4.87 21.26
C GLN A 314 -2.09 4.21 20.01
N THR A 315 -2.72 3.12 19.58
CA THR A 315 -2.48 2.54 18.26
C THR A 315 -3.33 3.29 17.25
N VAL A 316 -2.67 3.94 16.28
CA VAL A 316 -3.29 4.66 15.17
C VAL A 316 -3.10 3.86 13.90
N ILE A 317 -4.20 3.61 13.20
CA ILE A 317 -4.21 3.02 11.86
C ILE A 317 -4.53 4.09 10.84
N SER A 318 -3.77 4.12 9.74
CA SER A 318 -3.96 5.11 8.69
C SER A 318 -4.14 4.44 7.33
N GLY A 319 -4.99 5.04 6.48
CA GLY A 319 -5.36 4.48 5.18
C GLY A 319 -5.85 5.55 4.20
N MET A 320 -6.32 5.10 3.05
CA MET A 320 -6.71 5.94 1.91
C MET A 320 -8.08 6.62 2.06
N GLY A 321 -8.84 6.29 3.09
CA GLY A 321 -10.16 6.85 3.31
C GLY A 321 -10.93 6.10 4.39
N GLU A 322 -12.08 6.63 4.78
CA GLU A 322 -12.94 6.09 5.83
C GLU A 322 -13.39 4.66 5.50
N LEU A 323 -13.90 4.43 4.30
CA LEU A 323 -14.30 3.10 3.85
C LEU A 323 -13.16 2.09 3.88
N HIS A 324 -11.93 2.51 3.52
CA HIS A 324 -10.76 1.64 3.59
C HIS A 324 -10.51 1.16 5.03
N LEU A 325 -10.51 2.07 5.99
CA LEU A 325 -10.30 1.74 7.41
C LEU A 325 -11.45 0.91 7.99
N GLU A 326 -12.69 1.15 7.58
CA GLU A 326 -13.85 0.33 7.95
C GLU A 326 -13.69 -1.13 7.47
N ILE A 327 -13.23 -1.32 6.23
CA ILE A 327 -12.94 -2.66 5.68
C ILE A 327 -11.83 -3.35 6.47
N ILE A 328 -10.77 -2.65 6.82
CA ILE A 328 -9.67 -3.18 7.64
C ILE A 328 -10.20 -3.67 9.00
N ILE A 329 -11.05 -2.89 9.66
CA ILE A 329 -11.65 -3.26 10.95
C ILE A 329 -12.61 -4.45 10.82
N ASP A 330 -13.40 -4.48 9.76
CA ASP A 330 -14.27 -5.61 9.48
C ASP A 330 -13.45 -6.90 9.22
N ARG A 331 -12.33 -6.80 8.52
CA ARG A 331 -11.37 -7.89 8.34
C ARG A 331 -10.77 -8.36 9.66
N LEU A 332 -10.37 -7.45 10.56
CA LEU A 332 -9.89 -7.80 11.90
C LEU A 332 -10.93 -8.65 12.66
N LYS A 333 -12.19 -8.23 12.59
CA LYS A 333 -13.28 -8.97 13.22
C LYS A 333 -13.53 -10.33 12.58
N ARG A 334 -13.61 -10.39 11.25
CA ARG A 334 -13.96 -11.63 10.53
C ARG A 334 -12.82 -12.64 10.49
N GLU A 335 -11.59 -12.19 10.19
CA GLU A 335 -10.45 -13.08 9.96
C GLU A 335 -9.67 -13.37 11.24
N PHE A 336 -9.45 -12.36 12.07
CA PHE A 336 -8.63 -12.48 13.29
C PHE A 336 -9.45 -12.64 14.58
N LYS A 337 -10.79 -12.54 14.50
CA LYS A 337 -11.71 -12.63 15.65
C LYS A 337 -11.38 -11.62 16.75
N VAL A 338 -10.99 -10.42 16.38
CA VAL A 338 -10.68 -9.29 17.26
C VAL A 338 -11.71 -8.19 17.06
N GLU A 339 -12.33 -7.76 18.14
CA GLU A 339 -13.18 -6.57 18.17
C GLU A 339 -12.42 -5.40 18.80
N CYS A 340 -12.47 -4.23 18.14
CA CYS A 340 -11.83 -3.01 18.63
C CYS A 340 -12.84 -1.85 18.69
N ASN A 341 -12.58 -0.93 19.61
CA ASN A 341 -13.20 0.39 19.63
C ASN A 341 -12.44 1.31 18.68
N GLN A 342 -13.16 2.20 18.05
CA GLN A 342 -12.63 3.21 17.13
C GLN A 342 -12.82 4.59 17.73
N GLY A 343 -11.85 5.46 17.53
CA GLY A 343 -11.92 6.83 18.01
C GLY A 343 -11.03 7.76 17.20
N ARG A 344 -11.17 9.04 17.46
CA ARG A 344 -10.22 10.02 16.93
C ARG A 344 -8.90 9.91 17.68
N PRO A 345 -7.75 10.07 17.02
CA PRO A 345 -6.47 10.17 17.71
C PRO A 345 -6.51 11.27 18.76
N GLN A 346 -5.95 11.01 19.93
CA GLN A 346 -5.87 12.01 20.97
C GLN A 346 -4.92 13.13 20.57
N VAL A 347 -5.30 14.35 20.90
CA VAL A 347 -4.43 15.51 20.75
C VAL A 347 -3.41 15.51 21.88
N THR A 348 -2.12 15.59 21.54
CA THR A 348 -1.04 15.63 22.51
C THR A 348 -0.85 17.08 22.95
N TYR A 349 -1.25 17.37 24.19
CA TYR A 349 -0.96 18.63 24.84
C TYR A 349 0.44 18.59 25.47
N LYS A 350 1.07 19.73 25.57
CA LYS A 350 2.30 19.96 26.33
C LYS A 350 2.10 21.12 27.30
N GLU A 351 2.97 21.22 28.29
CA GLU A 351 3.03 22.40 29.16
C GLU A 351 4.28 23.20 28.85
N ALA A 352 4.21 24.50 29.12
CA ALA A 352 5.36 25.40 29.08
C ALA A 352 5.26 26.44 30.22
N ILE A 353 6.38 27.07 30.51
CA ILE A 353 6.42 28.20 31.43
C ILE A 353 6.57 29.51 30.68
N THR A 354 6.07 30.62 31.26
CA THR A 354 6.05 31.89 30.58
C THR A 354 7.00 32.94 31.21
N LYS A 355 7.50 32.69 32.44
CA LYS A 355 8.30 33.63 33.20
C LYS A 355 9.53 32.98 33.81
N PRO A 356 10.67 33.65 33.86
CA PRO A 356 11.81 33.16 34.61
C PRO A 356 11.52 33.13 36.10
N VAL A 357 12.00 32.13 36.80
CA VAL A 357 11.94 32.00 38.25
C VAL A 357 13.28 31.52 38.78
N GLU A 358 13.77 32.19 39.81
CA GLU A 358 14.93 31.76 40.57
C GLU A 358 14.46 31.30 41.94
N LEU A 359 14.92 30.13 42.36
CA LEU A 359 14.59 29.59 43.68
C LEU A 359 15.72 28.75 44.25
N ARG A 360 15.72 28.70 45.57
CA ARG A 360 16.52 27.75 46.34
C ARG A 360 15.66 26.63 46.83
N GLU A 361 16.08 25.40 46.60
CA GLU A 361 15.44 24.20 47.13
C GLU A 361 16.41 23.41 47.98
N VAL A 362 15.94 23.02 49.16
CA VAL A 362 16.72 22.19 50.12
C VAL A 362 15.97 20.89 50.36
N PHE A 363 16.58 19.82 49.94
CA PHE A 363 16.10 18.46 50.26
C PHE A 363 16.81 17.94 51.49
N LYS A 364 16.07 17.74 52.59
CA LYS A 364 16.58 17.19 53.84
C LYS A 364 15.64 16.11 54.36
N LYS A 365 16.16 14.90 54.53
CA LYS A 365 15.43 13.80 55.12
C LYS A 365 16.33 13.07 56.12
N GLN A 366 15.88 12.92 57.37
CA GLN A 366 16.59 12.24 58.42
C GLN A 366 15.69 11.14 58.98
N THR A 367 16.10 9.90 58.82
CA THR A 367 15.38 8.72 59.31
C THR A 367 16.39 7.80 59.95
N GLY A 368 16.61 7.95 61.28
CA GLY A 368 17.31 7.00 62.17
C GLY A 368 18.58 6.33 61.58
N GLY A 369 19.54 7.12 61.06
CA GLY A 369 20.78 6.64 60.46
C GLY A 369 21.42 7.73 59.55
N ARG A 370 22.08 7.34 58.46
CA ARG A 370 22.65 8.26 57.46
C ARG A 370 21.55 9.13 56.87
N GLY A 371 21.63 10.46 57.00
CA GLY A 371 20.70 11.40 56.44
C GLY A 371 20.77 11.53 54.93
N LYS A 372 19.86 12.32 54.34
CA LYS A 372 19.85 12.70 52.94
C LYS A 372 19.83 14.23 52.89
N PHE A 373 20.76 14.82 52.17
CA PHE A 373 20.88 16.28 52.04
C PHE A 373 21.25 16.68 50.62
N ALA A 374 20.56 17.67 50.07
CA ALA A 374 20.93 18.37 48.86
C ALA A 374 20.35 19.81 48.89
N ASP A 375 21.10 20.77 48.41
CA ASP A 375 20.71 22.18 48.38
C ASP A 375 21.16 22.76 47.05
N ILE A 376 20.20 23.26 46.26
CA ILE A 376 20.45 23.82 44.94
C ILE A 376 19.76 25.18 44.79
N ILE A 377 20.43 26.11 44.12
CA ILE A 377 19.88 27.38 43.67
C ILE A 377 19.81 27.30 42.15
N VAL A 378 18.62 27.36 41.62
CA VAL A 378 18.39 27.24 40.17
C VAL A 378 17.58 28.40 39.64
N ARG A 379 17.89 28.80 38.40
CA ARG A 379 17.05 29.67 37.59
C ARG A 379 16.39 28.79 36.52
N VAL A 380 15.09 28.89 36.45
CA VAL A 380 14.26 28.17 35.50
C VAL A 380 13.55 29.19 34.61
N GLU A 381 13.74 29.07 33.29
CA GLU A 381 13.23 30.06 32.33
C GLU A 381 12.78 29.34 31.03
N PRO A 382 11.91 29.98 30.20
CA PRO A 382 11.57 29.43 28.89
C PRO A 382 12.84 29.32 28.03
N SER A 383 13.02 28.17 27.37
CA SER A 383 14.09 28.00 26.37
C SER A 383 13.66 28.59 25.02
N THR A 384 14.61 29.18 24.31
CA THR A 384 14.42 29.73 22.95
C THR A 384 14.89 28.77 21.87
N ARG A 385 15.27 27.52 22.21
CA ARG A 385 15.69 26.50 21.25
C ARG A 385 14.51 26.03 20.41
N GLU A 386 14.69 25.96 19.10
CA GLU A 386 13.67 25.45 18.16
C GLU A 386 13.37 23.97 18.35
N GLU A 387 14.38 23.18 18.78
CA GLU A 387 14.26 21.74 19.00
C GLU A 387 13.47 21.37 20.28
N GLY A 388 13.14 22.35 21.11
CA GLY A 388 12.47 22.10 22.40
C GLY A 388 13.36 21.41 23.44
N GLY A 389 12.70 20.75 24.40
CA GLY A 389 13.36 19.93 25.42
C GLY A 389 14.04 20.72 26.54
N LEU A 390 15.03 20.09 27.21
CA LEU A 390 15.79 20.66 28.34
C LEU A 390 17.10 21.29 27.86
N GLU A 391 17.25 22.59 28.09
CA GLU A 391 18.52 23.29 28.02
C GLU A 391 19.10 23.40 29.46
N PHE A 392 20.22 22.70 29.71
CA PHE A 392 20.83 22.66 31.04
C PHE A 392 22.17 23.42 31.06
N VAL A 393 22.33 24.33 32.00
CA VAL A 393 23.52 25.19 32.17
C VAL A 393 24.06 25.06 33.58
N ASP A 394 25.34 24.81 33.72
CA ASP A 394 26.05 24.81 35.00
C ASP A 394 26.87 26.10 35.17
N GLU A 395 26.49 26.97 36.12
CA GLU A 395 27.19 28.19 36.49
C GLU A 395 27.78 28.12 37.90
N VAL A 396 27.81 26.93 38.54
CA VAL A 396 28.31 26.76 39.90
C VAL A 396 29.80 27.14 40.00
N LYS A 397 30.12 28.06 40.91
CA LYS A 397 31.48 28.50 41.15
C LYS A 397 31.98 28.01 42.52
N GLY A 398 33.31 27.84 42.65
CA GLY A 398 33.95 27.49 43.91
C GLY A 398 33.78 26.07 44.41
N GLY A 399 33.14 25.18 43.67
CA GLY A 399 33.00 23.77 44.07
C GLY A 399 31.96 23.54 45.18
N ASN A 400 31.02 24.47 45.36
CA ASN A 400 29.95 24.37 46.35
C ASN A 400 29.04 23.17 46.14
N ILE A 401 28.88 22.75 44.89
CA ILE A 401 28.31 21.44 44.49
C ILE A 401 29.42 20.67 43.79
N PRO A 402 29.79 19.46 44.23
CA PRO A 402 30.73 18.60 43.52
C PRO A 402 30.25 18.28 42.13
N LYS A 403 31.16 18.31 41.13
CA LYS A 403 30.83 18.04 39.73
C LYS A 403 30.12 16.74 39.47
N GLU A 404 30.36 15.71 40.31
CA GLU A 404 29.73 14.40 40.25
C GLU A 404 28.21 14.43 40.49
N PHE A 405 27.66 15.48 41.11
CA PHE A 405 26.23 15.63 41.37
C PHE A 405 25.47 16.44 40.30
N ILE A 406 26.19 17.22 39.48
CA ILE A 406 25.58 18.04 38.40
C ILE A 406 24.76 17.17 37.42
N PRO A 407 25.28 16.02 36.93
CA PRO A 407 24.47 15.11 36.06
C PRO A 407 23.20 14.60 36.77
N SER A 408 23.21 14.42 38.07
CA SER A 408 22.04 13.96 38.83
C SER A 408 20.98 15.04 38.92
N ILE A 409 21.37 16.34 39.02
CA ILE A 409 20.44 17.46 38.95
C ILE A 409 19.79 17.50 37.57
N GLN A 410 20.59 17.43 36.49
CA GLN A 410 20.06 17.40 35.11
C GLN A 410 19.08 16.24 34.91
N LYS A 411 19.43 15.02 35.37
CA LYS A 411 18.55 13.83 35.32
C LYS A 411 17.23 14.05 36.06
N GLY A 412 17.29 14.73 37.24
CA GLY A 412 16.12 15.06 38.03
C GLY A 412 15.15 15.98 37.27
N PHE A 413 15.67 17.03 36.60
CA PHE A 413 14.86 17.92 35.77
C PHE A 413 14.30 17.18 34.56
N THR A 414 15.09 16.36 33.84
CA THR A 414 14.64 15.55 32.70
C THR A 414 13.53 14.60 33.09
N THR A 415 13.62 13.98 34.28
CA THR A 415 12.59 13.07 34.79
C THR A 415 11.32 13.82 35.15
N ALA A 416 11.46 14.98 35.81
CA ALA A 416 10.33 15.80 36.25
C ALA A 416 9.54 16.42 35.08
N MET A 417 10.23 16.80 34.01
CA MET A 417 9.58 17.35 32.79
C MET A 417 8.56 16.41 32.13
N LYS A 418 8.61 15.13 32.41
CA LYS A 418 7.63 14.17 31.88
C LYS A 418 6.22 14.37 32.42
N ASN A 419 6.11 15.04 33.58
CA ASN A 419 4.84 15.30 34.25
C ASN A 419 4.80 16.78 34.64
N GLY A 420 4.08 17.58 33.91
CA GLY A 420 3.88 19.01 34.20
C GLY A 420 3.06 19.27 35.46
N VAL A 421 3.02 20.52 35.85
CA VAL A 421 2.41 20.96 37.11
C VAL A 421 0.98 21.47 36.95
N LEU A 422 0.53 21.74 35.71
CA LEU A 422 -0.78 22.33 35.43
C LEU A 422 -1.84 21.24 35.20
N ALA A 423 -1.58 20.33 34.26
CA ALA A 423 -2.51 19.25 33.86
C ALA A 423 -1.82 17.89 33.76
N GLY A 424 -0.52 17.82 34.06
CA GLY A 424 0.26 16.58 34.04
C GLY A 424 0.82 16.22 32.67
N TYR A 425 0.73 17.12 31.68
CA TYR A 425 1.34 16.91 30.39
C TYR A 425 2.85 17.19 30.42
N PRO A 426 3.65 16.58 29.51
CA PRO A 426 5.08 16.86 29.47
C PRO A 426 5.38 18.37 29.28
N VAL A 427 6.36 18.87 30.04
CA VAL A 427 6.84 20.24 29.89
C VAL A 427 7.88 20.30 28.77
N ASP A 428 7.73 21.24 27.85
CA ASP A 428 8.64 21.43 26.72
C ASP A 428 9.35 22.81 26.85
N SER A 429 10.49 22.94 26.16
CA SER A 429 11.22 24.19 25.99
C SER A 429 11.62 24.83 27.31
N LEU A 430 12.28 24.07 28.19
CA LEU A 430 12.73 24.52 29.51
C LEU A 430 14.25 24.75 29.53
N LYS A 431 14.66 25.90 30.02
CA LYS A 431 16.08 26.18 30.35
C LYS A 431 16.26 26.21 31.84
N VAL A 432 17.23 25.44 32.32
CA VAL A 432 17.60 25.37 33.76
C VAL A 432 19.06 25.70 33.90
N THR A 433 19.33 26.77 34.69
CA THR A 433 20.69 27.19 35.08
C THR A 433 20.89 26.89 36.57
N VAL A 434 21.84 26.02 36.88
CA VAL A 434 22.28 25.81 38.28
C VAL A 434 23.26 26.89 38.63
N ILE A 435 22.88 27.76 39.58
CA ILE A 435 23.64 28.95 39.94
C ILE A 435 24.59 28.64 41.08
N ASP A 436 24.08 27.99 42.13
CA ASP A 436 24.84 27.68 43.36
C ASP A 436 24.14 26.57 44.16
N GLY A 437 24.71 26.22 45.30
CA GLY A 437 24.14 25.29 46.24
C GLY A 437 25.08 24.86 47.32
N SER A 438 24.75 23.83 48.06
CA SER A 438 25.64 23.24 49.05
C SER A 438 25.46 21.73 49.18
N PHE A 439 26.46 21.03 49.71
CA PHE A 439 26.43 19.61 49.98
C PHE A 439 26.91 19.32 51.39
N HIS A 440 26.54 18.17 51.89
CA HIS A 440 27.00 17.65 53.18
C HIS A 440 27.89 16.42 52.91
N PRO A 441 29.15 16.38 53.44
CA PRO A 441 30.11 15.32 53.10
C PRO A 441 29.64 13.88 53.37
N VAL A 442 28.71 13.70 54.32
CA VAL A 442 28.22 12.37 54.76
C VAL A 442 26.81 12.10 54.19
N ASP A 443 25.94 13.11 54.11
CA ASP A 443 24.51 12.95 53.85
C ASP A 443 24.11 13.28 52.41
N SER A 444 25.07 13.76 51.56
CA SER A 444 24.81 14.03 50.16
C SER A 444 25.18 12.86 49.30
N ASP A 445 24.30 12.54 48.36
CA ASP A 445 24.48 11.55 47.33
C ASP A 445 23.76 11.96 46.03
N GLN A 446 23.99 11.20 44.95
CA GLN A 446 23.39 11.44 43.64
C GLN A 446 21.85 11.46 43.70
N LEU A 447 21.26 10.53 44.45
CA LEU A 447 19.81 10.42 44.60
C LEU A 447 19.21 11.62 45.32
N SER A 448 19.91 12.16 46.32
CA SER A 448 19.45 13.35 47.07
C SER A 448 19.39 14.57 46.17
N PHE A 449 20.38 14.77 45.27
CA PHE A 449 20.37 15.83 44.26
C PHE A 449 19.34 15.64 43.17
N GLU A 450 19.10 14.41 42.72
CA GLU A 450 18.02 14.07 41.77
C GLU A 450 16.65 14.43 42.36
N LEU A 451 16.36 14.01 43.58
CA LEU A 451 15.11 14.30 44.28
C LEU A 451 14.94 15.79 44.58
N CYS A 452 16.03 16.50 44.96
CA CYS A 452 16.03 17.96 45.16
C CYS A 452 15.68 18.68 43.85
N ALA A 453 16.25 18.26 42.71
CA ALA A 453 15.96 18.81 41.40
C ALA A 453 14.49 18.58 40.99
N ILE A 454 13.91 17.41 41.25
CA ILE A 454 12.49 17.13 40.99
C ILE A 454 11.58 18.07 41.81
N GLN A 455 11.92 18.33 43.08
CA GLN A 455 11.16 19.25 43.92
C GLN A 455 11.31 20.69 43.47
N ALA A 456 12.55 21.09 43.10
CA ALA A 456 12.84 22.43 42.56
C ALA A 456 12.05 22.67 41.27
N PHE A 457 12.03 21.72 40.33
CA PHE A 457 11.24 21.79 39.11
C PHE A 457 9.77 22.07 39.40
N LYS A 458 9.15 21.29 40.30
CA LYS A 458 7.73 21.44 40.60
C LYS A 458 7.41 22.83 41.15
N LYS A 459 8.18 23.31 42.14
CA LYS A 459 7.98 24.61 42.74
C LYS A 459 8.30 25.78 41.82
N ALA A 460 9.30 25.60 40.93
CA ALA A 460 9.66 26.62 39.94
C ALA A 460 8.58 26.75 38.88
N CYS A 461 8.13 25.62 38.28
CA CYS A 461 7.11 25.63 37.22
C CYS A 461 5.77 26.16 37.74
N GLU A 462 5.34 25.83 38.98
CA GLU A 462 4.14 26.41 39.61
C GLU A 462 4.17 27.93 39.66
N LYS A 463 5.35 28.55 39.90
CA LYS A 463 5.53 30.00 40.01
C LYS A 463 5.83 30.67 38.67
N ALA A 464 6.32 29.92 37.70
CA ALA A 464 6.77 30.42 36.40
C ALA A 464 5.64 30.71 35.39
N GLY A 465 4.38 30.68 35.84
CA GLY A 465 3.22 30.91 34.97
C GLY A 465 3.05 29.78 33.96
N PRO A 466 2.73 28.57 34.41
CA PRO A 466 2.54 27.42 33.53
C PRO A 466 1.35 27.61 32.60
N VAL A 467 1.50 27.23 31.33
CA VAL A 467 0.48 27.30 30.27
C VAL A 467 0.40 25.97 29.53
N LEU A 468 -0.79 25.68 28.99
CA LEU A 468 -1.00 24.55 28.15
C LEU A 468 -0.68 24.90 26.70
N LEU A 469 0.07 24.04 26.01
CA LEU A 469 0.37 24.16 24.59
C LEU A 469 -0.48 23.16 23.82
N GLU A 470 -1.09 23.63 22.73
CA GLU A 470 -1.80 22.81 21.75
C GLU A 470 -0.90 22.61 20.51
N PRO A 471 -0.94 21.44 19.87
CA PRO A 471 -0.18 21.22 18.65
C PRO A 471 -0.78 22.01 17.48
N ILE A 472 0.10 22.67 16.72
CA ILE A 472 -0.25 23.23 15.41
C ILE A 472 0.20 22.25 14.35
N MET A 473 -0.75 21.78 13.54
CA MET A 473 -0.50 20.77 12.51
C MET A 473 -0.58 21.40 11.13
N LYS A 474 0.30 20.95 10.23
CA LYS A 474 0.18 21.23 8.80
C LYS A 474 -0.92 20.32 8.23
N ILE A 475 -1.90 20.90 7.56
CA ILE A 475 -2.95 20.17 6.85
C ILE A 475 -2.69 20.33 5.35
N GLU A 476 -2.71 19.22 4.64
CA GLU A 476 -2.69 19.15 3.18
C GLU A 476 -4.00 18.52 2.71
N VAL A 477 -4.75 19.25 1.88
CA VAL A 477 -6.03 18.79 1.34
C VAL A 477 -5.88 18.60 -0.16
N VAL A 478 -6.14 17.38 -0.64
CA VAL A 478 -6.15 17.04 -2.05
C VAL A 478 -7.61 16.88 -2.46
N THR A 479 -8.06 17.69 -3.42
CA THR A 479 -9.44 17.67 -3.91
C THR A 479 -9.47 17.77 -5.44
N PRO A 480 -10.50 17.20 -6.13
CA PRO A 480 -10.74 17.45 -7.55
C PRO A 480 -10.94 18.95 -7.83
N GLU A 481 -10.54 19.39 -9.03
CA GLU A 481 -10.62 20.80 -9.43
C GLU A 481 -12.03 21.39 -9.31
N GLU A 482 -13.04 20.59 -9.61
CA GLU A 482 -14.46 20.94 -9.50
C GLU A 482 -14.94 21.23 -8.07
N SER A 483 -14.22 20.72 -7.05
CA SER A 483 -14.53 20.89 -5.61
C SER A 483 -13.57 21.87 -4.91
N MET A 484 -12.72 22.59 -5.65
CA MET A 484 -11.77 23.55 -5.05
C MET A 484 -12.40 24.77 -4.42
N GLY A 485 -13.67 25.03 -4.67
CA GLY A 485 -14.41 26.19 -4.18
C GLY A 485 -15.29 25.91 -2.95
N ASP A 486 -15.48 24.67 -2.60
CA ASP A 486 -16.29 24.22 -1.48
C ASP A 486 -15.42 24.02 -0.23
#